data_b40bea1b8e832e4f565d9c6a076d2bc5
#
_entry.id   b40bea1b8e832e4f565d9c6a076d2bc5
#
_cell.length_a   1.000
_cell.length_b   1.000
_cell.length_c   1.000
_cell.angle_alpha   90.00
_cell.angle_beta   90.00
_cell.angle_gamma   90.00
#
_symmetry.space_group_name_H-M   'P 1'
#
loop_
_entity.id
_entity.type
_entity.pdbx_description
1 polymer ?
#
loop_
_entity_poly.entity_id
_entity_poly.type
_entity_poly.pdbx_seq_one_letter_code
_entity_poly.pdbx_strand_id
1 'polypeptide(L)'
;MMKLTHAGIAFALATFAVSATGCGDASGGVSPNKGRAYIVGIDISGSRTKTDLDESRKLLDDLIDRLEPGDRLTLIEVYQGGRQPARQWSDSIRTPRNGELTGSDRRRVDDFKSVARVQTSILFDSVRAKEIQSTDIFGTLARAADYAEASRNRPTTLLLLSDMINETPSVNMISKGIPGDSWIRHLSAEKRIPQLRGVCVVVAGADVSSARGAAIREFWDKYFEAAGTHVSPDNYRNMISDPAEIAC
;
A
#
# COMPACT_ATOMS: atom_id res chain seq x y z
N MET A 1 -29.23 3.58 -74.50
CA MET A 1 -28.08 2.64 -74.60
C MET A 1 -26.82 3.49 -74.68
N MET A 2 -26.11 3.67 -73.59
CA MET A 2 -24.88 4.47 -73.52
C MET A 2 -23.81 3.62 -72.89
N LYS A 3 -22.75 3.25 -73.60
CA LYS A 3 -21.59 2.49 -73.14
C LYS A 3 -20.59 3.48 -72.50
N LEU A 4 -20.31 3.34 -71.24
CA LEU A 4 -19.17 4.00 -70.58
C LEU A 4 -17.95 3.07 -70.57
N THR A 5 -16.89 3.54 -71.18
CA THR A 5 -15.56 2.95 -71.20
C THR A 5 -14.81 3.37 -69.98
N HIS A 6 -14.28 2.41 -69.23
CA HIS A 6 -13.42 2.65 -68.08
C HIS A 6 -11.96 2.74 -68.53
N ALA A 7 -11.33 3.88 -68.27
CA ALA A 7 -9.89 4.05 -68.41
C ALA A 7 -9.21 3.69 -67.09
N GLY A 8 -8.33 2.70 -67.09
CA GLY A 8 -7.52 2.31 -65.93
C GLY A 8 -6.29 3.21 -65.82
N ILE A 9 -6.11 3.77 -64.65
CA ILE A 9 -4.89 4.49 -64.25
C ILE A 9 -4.03 3.56 -63.41
N ALA A 10 -2.86 3.18 -63.93
CA ALA A 10 -1.85 2.42 -63.23
C ALA A 10 -1.03 3.38 -62.32
N PHE A 11 -1.08 3.19 -61.02
CA PHE A 11 -0.23 3.88 -60.08
C PHE A 11 1.03 3.03 -59.79
N ALA A 12 2.19 3.54 -60.21
CA ALA A 12 3.50 2.96 -59.86
C ALA A 12 3.88 3.37 -58.42
N LEU A 13 3.97 2.40 -57.51
CA LEU A 13 4.52 2.59 -56.19
C LEU A 13 6.05 2.54 -56.27
N ALA A 14 6.70 3.67 -56.05
CA ALA A 14 8.14 3.75 -55.80
C ALA A 14 8.42 3.49 -54.32
N THR A 15 9.01 2.35 -54.01
CA THR A 15 9.49 2.01 -52.63
C THR A 15 10.82 2.71 -52.37
N PHE A 16 10.81 3.73 -51.56
CA PHE A 16 12.02 4.32 -50.97
C PHE A 16 12.44 3.50 -49.76
N ALA A 17 13.54 2.75 -49.88
CA ALA A 17 14.23 2.13 -48.78
C ALA A 17 15.08 3.20 -48.03
N VAL A 18 14.61 3.69 -46.89
CA VAL A 18 15.40 4.53 -46.00
C VAL A 18 16.18 3.62 -45.07
N SER A 19 17.47 3.45 -45.32
CA SER A 19 18.40 2.82 -44.39
C SER A 19 18.71 3.80 -43.27
N ALA A 20 18.00 3.69 -42.15
CA ALA A 20 18.34 4.38 -40.92
C ALA A 20 19.46 3.62 -40.22
N THR A 21 20.71 4.01 -40.43
CA THR A 21 21.83 3.68 -39.54
C THR A 21 21.65 4.48 -38.27
N GLY A 22 20.88 3.93 -37.34
CA GLY A 22 20.78 4.45 -36.00
C GLY A 22 22.05 4.11 -35.23
N CYS A 23 22.91 5.12 -34.99
CA CYS A 23 23.90 5.06 -33.91
C CYS A 23 23.15 4.84 -32.60
N GLY A 24 23.20 3.62 -32.10
CA GLY A 24 22.73 3.31 -30.77
C GLY A 24 23.72 3.90 -29.76
N ASP A 25 23.44 5.10 -29.27
CA ASP A 25 23.97 5.56 -28.01
C ASP A 25 23.39 4.66 -26.90
N ALA A 26 24.12 3.60 -26.61
CA ALA A 26 23.94 2.84 -25.36
C ALA A 26 24.47 3.70 -24.20
N SER A 27 23.89 4.88 -23.99
CA SER A 27 23.90 5.51 -22.69
C SER A 27 22.97 4.67 -21.82
N GLY A 28 23.54 3.68 -21.15
CA GLY A 28 22.92 3.01 -20.02
C GLY A 28 22.61 4.02 -18.92
N GLY A 29 21.60 4.85 -19.16
CA GLY A 29 21.05 5.72 -18.15
C GLY A 29 20.53 4.81 -17.05
N VAL A 30 21.25 4.76 -15.93
CA VAL A 30 20.76 4.20 -14.67
C VAL A 30 19.43 4.87 -14.45
N SER A 31 18.35 4.11 -14.63
CA SER A 31 17.00 4.60 -14.34
C SER A 31 17.03 5.11 -12.89
N PRO A 32 16.71 6.37 -12.63
CA PRO A 32 16.81 6.88 -11.27
C PRO A 32 15.97 5.94 -10.39
N ASN A 33 16.60 5.42 -9.32
CA ASN A 33 15.93 4.52 -8.39
C ASN A 33 14.64 5.22 -7.93
N LYS A 34 13.50 4.71 -8.37
CA LYS A 34 12.21 5.35 -8.09
C LYS A 34 11.82 5.24 -6.62
N GLY A 35 12.64 4.54 -5.83
CA GLY A 35 12.36 4.23 -4.44
C GLY A 35 11.16 3.28 -4.28
N ARG A 36 10.80 3.02 -3.05
CA ARG A 36 9.65 2.20 -2.65
C ARG A 36 8.53 3.08 -2.10
N ALA A 37 7.31 2.60 -2.10
CA ALA A 37 6.21 3.20 -1.36
C ALA A 37 5.81 2.28 -0.20
N TYR A 38 5.81 2.81 0.99
CA TYR A 38 5.31 2.16 2.19
C TYR A 38 4.02 2.84 2.62
N ILE A 39 2.95 2.06 2.72
CA ILE A 39 1.65 2.49 3.24
C ILE A 39 1.44 1.71 4.53
N VAL A 40 1.30 2.40 5.65
CA VAL A 40 1.20 1.77 6.97
C VAL A 40 -0.16 2.08 7.57
N GLY A 41 -0.98 1.06 7.75
CA GLY A 41 -2.23 1.12 8.54
C GLY A 41 -1.90 0.87 10.01
N ILE A 42 -2.23 1.83 10.88
CA ILE A 42 -1.90 1.79 12.30
C ILE A 42 -3.18 1.65 13.11
N ASP A 43 -3.35 0.50 13.72
CA ASP A 43 -4.47 0.17 14.60
C ASP A 43 -4.06 0.35 16.07
N ILE A 44 -4.71 1.30 16.73
CA ILE A 44 -4.52 1.59 18.16
C ILE A 44 -5.80 1.32 18.96
N SER A 45 -6.67 0.45 18.45
CA SER A 45 -7.93 0.09 19.10
C SER A 45 -7.72 -0.60 20.46
N GLY A 46 -8.79 -0.63 21.27
CA GLY A 46 -8.75 -1.19 22.60
C GLY A 46 -8.52 -2.71 22.69
N SER A 47 -8.59 -3.43 21.57
CA SER A 47 -8.24 -4.86 21.48
C SER A 47 -6.71 -5.08 21.54
N ARG A 48 -5.91 -4.04 21.21
CA ARG A 48 -4.45 -4.09 21.21
C ARG A 48 -3.89 -3.85 22.61
N THR A 49 -2.97 -4.70 23.05
CA THR A 49 -2.26 -4.51 24.31
C THR A 49 -1.20 -3.39 24.20
N LYS A 50 -0.76 -2.87 25.34
CA LYS A 50 0.35 -1.90 25.36
C LYS A 50 1.60 -2.48 24.69
N THR A 51 1.92 -3.75 24.94
CA THR A 51 3.07 -4.43 24.34
C THR A 51 2.95 -4.46 22.82
N ASP A 52 1.78 -4.83 22.26
CA ASP A 52 1.56 -4.86 20.81
C ASP A 52 1.74 -3.47 20.17
N LEU A 53 1.30 -2.42 20.87
CA LEU A 53 1.46 -1.04 20.39
C LEU A 53 2.92 -0.59 20.45
N ASP A 54 3.65 -0.92 21.52
CA ASP A 54 5.07 -0.58 21.68
C ASP A 54 5.91 -1.30 20.62
N GLU A 55 5.62 -2.59 20.31
CA GLU A 55 6.27 -3.37 19.26
C GLU A 55 5.95 -2.80 17.86
N SER A 56 4.69 -2.47 17.61
CA SER A 56 4.26 -1.86 16.34
C SER A 56 4.95 -0.52 16.11
N ARG A 57 5.07 0.30 17.16
CA ARG A 57 5.78 1.57 17.11
C ARG A 57 7.26 1.38 16.82
N LYS A 58 7.90 0.43 17.51
CA LYS A 58 9.31 0.12 17.28
C LYS A 58 9.55 -0.32 15.85
N LEU A 59 8.74 -1.25 15.32
CA LEU A 59 8.84 -1.70 13.93
C LEU A 59 8.74 -0.54 12.95
N LEU A 60 7.81 0.40 13.18
CA LEU A 60 7.65 1.56 12.32
C LEU A 60 8.82 2.54 12.43
N ASP A 61 9.34 2.77 13.64
CA ASP A 61 10.53 3.60 13.84
C ASP A 61 11.76 3.00 13.14
N ASP A 62 11.96 1.68 13.24
CA ASP A 62 13.03 0.95 12.55
C ASP A 62 12.85 0.98 11.01
N LEU A 63 11.61 0.96 10.52
CA LEU A 63 11.30 1.14 9.09
C LEU A 63 11.66 2.56 8.63
N ILE A 64 11.29 3.58 9.40
CA ILE A 64 11.61 4.98 9.11
C ILE A 64 13.14 5.18 9.00
N ASP A 65 13.92 4.51 9.86
CA ASP A 65 15.39 4.58 9.82
C ASP A 65 15.99 4.03 8.53
N ARG A 66 15.32 3.10 7.88
CA ARG A 66 15.76 2.47 6.62
C ARG A 66 15.30 3.18 5.35
N LEU A 67 14.45 4.20 5.46
CA LEU A 67 13.97 4.92 4.29
C LEU A 67 15.12 5.66 3.59
N GLU A 68 15.12 5.57 2.27
CA GLU A 68 16.13 6.09 1.38
C GLU A 68 15.56 7.18 0.43
N PRO A 69 16.41 7.97 -0.22
CA PRO A 69 15.98 8.90 -1.25
C PRO A 69 15.18 8.20 -2.35
N GLY A 70 14.03 8.76 -2.66
CA GLY A 70 13.05 8.19 -3.59
C GLY A 70 11.91 7.48 -2.89
N ASP A 71 12.06 7.07 -1.62
CA ASP A 71 11.00 6.40 -0.88
C ASP A 71 9.85 7.35 -0.52
N ARG A 72 8.67 6.76 -0.41
CA ARG A 72 7.46 7.41 0.09
C ARG A 72 6.97 6.66 1.31
N LEU A 73 6.56 7.40 2.33
CA LEU A 73 5.86 6.87 3.49
C LEU A 73 4.47 7.49 3.60
N THR A 74 3.47 6.65 3.77
CA THR A 74 2.08 7.04 4.06
C THR A 74 1.65 6.34 5.35
N LEU A 75 1.18 7.10 6.31
CA LEU A 75 0.64 6.63 7.58
C LEU A 75 -0.87 6.85 7.59
N ILE A 76 -1.65 5.82 7.94
CA ILE A 76 -3.11 5.84 7.97
C ILE A 76 -3.58 5.28 9.31
N GLU A 77 -4.36 6.05 10.05
CA GLU A 77 -5.04 5.57 11.25
C GLU A 77 -6.15 4.59 10.86
N VAL A 78 -6.16 3.40 11.47
CA VAL A 78 -7.23 2.41 11.30
C VAL A 78 -8.39 2.79 12.21
N TYR A 79 -9.26 3.66 11.72
CA TYR A 79 -10.32 4.26 12.53
C TYR A 79 -11.59 4.53 11.72
N GLN A 80 -12.72 4.20 12.31
CA GLN A 80 -14.02 4.73 11.90
C GLN A 80 -14.68 5.32 13.14
N GLY A 81 -14.78 6.61 13.22
CA GLY A 81 -15.39 7.21 14.37
C GLY A 81 -16.03 8.56 14.10
N GLY A 82 -17.28 8.64 14.43
CA GLY A 82 -18.07 9.80 14.76
C GLY A 82 -17.83 11.04 13.90
N ARG A 83 -17.39 12.11 14.55
CA ARG A 83 -17.28 13.45 13.95
C ARG A 83 -15.89 13.76 13.37
N GLN A 84 -14.89 12.93 13.61
CA GLN A 84 -13.51 13.18 13.15
C GLN A 84 -13.10 12.17 12.08
N PRO A 85 -12.52 12.61 10.95
CA PRO A 85 -11.95 11.68 9.98
C PRO A 85 -10.72 10.95 10.55
N ALA A 86 -10.41 9.77 10.01
CA ALA A 86 -9.16 9.08 10.31
C ALA A 86 -7.97 9.99 9.98
N ARG A 87 -6.97 10.01 10.88
CA ARG A 87 -5.74 10.75 10.63
C ARG A 87 -4.92 10.05 9.56
N GLN A 88 -4.29 10.85 8.72
CA GLN A 88 -3.38 10.35 7.70
C GLN A 88 -2.29 11.38 7.40
N TRP A 89 -1.12 10.88 7.04
CA TRP A 89 0.00 11.67 6.59
C TRP A 89 0.73 10.95 5.46
N SER A 90 1.21 11.68 4.46
CA SER A 90 1.98 11.11 3.36
C SER A 90 3.00 12.11 2.85
N ASP A 91 4.24 11.66 2.72
CA ASP A 91 5.32 12.45 2.13
C ASP A 91 6.38 11.53 1.50
N SER A 92 7.36 12.10 0.80
CA SER A 92 8.41 11.36 0.11
C SER A 92 9.77 12.04 0.20
N ILE A 93 10.82 11.23 0.27
CA ILE A 93 12.20 11.69 0.21
C ILE A 93 12.57 11.93 -1.26
N ARG A 94 13.00 13.14 -1.60
CA ARG A 94 13.39 13.48 -2.97
C ARG A 94 14.64 12.71 -3.39
N THR A 95 14.61 12.17 -4.60
CA THR A 95 15.82 11.60 -5.22
C THR A 95 16.81 12.71 -5.58
N PRO A 96 18.10 12.57 -5.28
CA PRO A 96 19.13 13.50 -5.70
C PRO A 96 19.19 13.60 -7.22
N ARG A 97 19.40 14.82 -7.75
CA ARG A 97 19.41 15.06 -9.21
C ARG A 97 20.51 14.31 -9.95
N ASN A 98 21.67 14.13 -9.33
CA ASN A 98 22.86 13.53 -9.94
C ASN A 98 23.16 12.11 -9.40
N GLY A 99 22.24 11.50 -8.64
CA GLY A 99 22.45 10.17 -8.04
C GLY A 99 23.33 10.16 -6.79
N GLU A 100 24.08 11.22 -6.51
CA GLU A 100 24.93 11.33 -5.33
C GLU A 100 24.27 12.19 -4.24
N LEU A 101 24.33 11.72 -3.00
CA LEU A 101 23.81 12.42 -1.82
C LEU A 101 24.75 13.58 -1.43
N THR A 102 24.31 14.81 -1.64
CA THR A 102 24.99 15.99 -1.09
C THR A 102 24.74 16.13 0.41
N GLY A 103 25.49 16.97 1.10
CA GLY A 103 25.23 17.29 2.51
C GLY A 103 23.85 17.90 2.76
N SER A 104 23.29 18.63 1.78
CA SER A 104 21.92 19.15 1.86
C SER A 104 20.87 18.06 1.65
N ASP A 105 21.14 17.03 0.85
CA ASP A 105 20.23 15.91 0.65
C ASP A 105 20.18 15.05 1.90
N ARG A 106 21.31 14.79 2.56
CA ARG A 106 21.35 14.08 3.84
C ARG A 106 20.49 14.76 4.90
N ARG A 107 20.64 16.09 5.06
CA ARG A 107 19.80 16.86 5.99
C ARG A 107 18.32 16.73 5.66
N ARG A 108 17.91 16.76 4.40
CA ARG A 108 16.51 16.55 4.01
C ARG A 108 15.99 15.15 4.35
N VAL A 109 16.83 14.12 4.25
CA VAL A 109 16.49 12.75 4.68
C VAL A 109 16.27 12.74 6.19
N ASP A 110 17.18 13.34 6.95
CA ASP A 110 17.08 13.40 8.43
C ASP A 110 15.85 14.22 8.88
N ASP A 111 15.57 15.34 8.23
CA ASP A 111 14.37 16.16 8.48
C ASP A 111 13.10 15.36 8.18
N PHE A 112 13.04 14.65 7.04
CA PHE A 112 11.92 13.78 6.71
C PHE A 112 11.69 12.71 7.78
N LYS A 113 12.75 11.99 8.19
CA LYS A 113 12.67 10.94 9.22
C LYS A 113 12.20 11.51 10.56
N SER A 114 12.67 12.70 10.93
CA SER A 114 12.21 13.40 12.12
C SER A 114 10.72 13.73 12.07
N VAL A 115 10.24 14.29 10.95
CA VAL A 115 8.81 14.57 10.76
C VAL A 115 7.99 13.28 10.79
N ALA A 116 8.43 12.23 10.11
CA ALA A 116 7.76 10.93 10.11
C ALA A 116 7.57 10.37 11.52
N ARG A 117 8.61 10.45 12.39
CA ARG A 117 8.51 10.03 13.79
C ARG A 117 7.53 10.88 14.60
N VAL A 118 7.48 12.19 14.37
CA VAL A 118 6.47 13.06 15.01
C VAL A 118 5.07 12.63 14.60
N GLN A 119 4.84 12.38 13.31
CA GLN A 119 3.53 11.90 12.81
C GLN A 119 3.18 10.52 13.39
N THR A 120 4.14 9.61 13.47
CA THR A 120 3.98 8.31 14.15
C THR A 120 3.55 8.51 15.61
N SER A 121 4.24 9.39 16.36
CA SER A 121 3.89 9.67 17.75
C SER A 121 2.47 10.22 17.92
N ILE A 122 2.02 11.08 17.01
CA ILE A 122 0.66 11.62 16.99
C ILE A 122 -0.38 10.50 16.76
N LEU A 123 -0.06 9.52 15.90
CA LEU A 123 -0.98 8.40 15.63
C LEU A 123 -1.02 7.38 16.77
N PHE A 124 0.08 7.18 17.48
CA PHE A 124 0.13 6.30 18.66
C PHE A 124 -0.24 7.02 19.99
N ASP A 125 -0.89 8.19 19.91
CA ASP A 125 -1.29 8.92 21.12
C ASP A 125 -2.28 8.11 21.95
N SER A 126 -1.86 7.76 23.17
CA SER A 126 -2.64 6.94 24.10
C SER A 126 -3.92 7.62 24.61
N VAL A 127 -4.01 8.94 24.54
CA VAL A 127 -5.24 9.66 24.90
C VAL A 127 -6.31 9.39 23.85
N ARG A 128 -5.92 9.45 22.58
CA ARG A 128 -6.84 9.15 21.46
C ARG A 128 -7.20 7.67 21.40
N ALA A 129 -6.31 6.75 21.75
CA ALA A 129 -6.60 5.32 21.79
C ALA A 129 -7.82 4.98 22.65
N LYS A 130 -8.04 5.73 23.74
CA LYS A 130 -9.21 5.55 24.62
C LYS A 130 -10.53 6.03 23.99
N GLU A 131 -10.47 6.87 22.98
CA GLU A 131 -11.63 7.39 22.26
C GLU A 131 -12.01 6.52 21.07
N ILE A 132 -11.10 5.62 20.63
CA ILE A 132 -11.32 4.74 19.51
C ILE A 132 -12.20 3.57 19.95
N GLN A 133 -13.46 3.61 19.49
CA GLN A 133 -14.46 2.59 19.77
C GLN A 133 -14.74 1.69 18.55
N SER A 134 -14.02 1.89 17.45
CA SER A 134 -14.36 1.23 16.19
C SER A 134 -13.13 1.12 15.28
N THR A 135 -12.81 -0.08 14.86
CA THR A 135 -11.70 -0.42 13.96
C THR A 135 -12.22 -0.59 12.55
N ASP A 136 -11.80 0.27 11.61
CA ASP A 136 -12.21 0.22 10.20
C ASP A 136 -11.06 -0.20 9.28
N ILE A 137 -10.83 -1.50 9.18
CA ILE A 137 -9.83 -2.05 8.28
C ILE A 137 -10.26 -1.88 6.82
N PHE A 138 -11.55 -2.07 6.51
CA PHE A 138 -12.03 -1.92 5.14
C PHE A 138 -11.85 -0.50 4.59
N GLY A 139 -12.18 0.52 5.39
CA GLY A 139 -11.93 1.91 5.02
C GLY A 139 -10.44 2.22 4.91
N THR A 140 -9.61 1.59 5.74
CA THR A 140 -8.15 1.73 5.63
C THR A 140 -7.62 1.10 4.34
N LEU A 141 -8.11 -0.07 3.95
CA LEU A 141 -7.75 -0.72 2.67
C LEU A 141 -8.20 0.11 1.46
N ALA A 142 -9.37 0.76 1.52
CA ALA A 142 -9.81 1.67 0.47
C ALA A 142 -8.85 2.86 0.31
N ARG A 143 -8.49 3.54 1.41
CA ARG A 143 -7.50 4.63 1.40
C ARG A 143 -6.12 4.15 0.95
N ALA A 144 -5.69 2.97 1.38
CA ALA A 144 -4.42 2.38 0.96
C ALA A 144 -4.38 2.13 -0.56
N ALA A 145 -5.49 1.68 -1.16
CA ALA A 145 -5.60 1.50 -2.60
C ALA A 145 -5.43 2.82 -3.37
N ASP A 146 -6.00 3.93 -2.88
CA ASP A 146 -5.82 5.26 -3.49
C ASP A 146 -4.35 5.69 -3.47
N TYR A 147 -3.65 5.48 -2.34
CA TYR A 147 -2.21 5.77 -2.24
C TYR A 147 -1.35 4.84 -3.07
N ALA A 148 -1.71 3.56 -3.18
CA ALA A 148 -1.04 2.58 -4.03
C ALA A 148 -1.17 2.97 -5.51
N GLU A 149 -2.37 3.36 -5.97
CA GLU A 149 -2.57 3.85 -7.33
C GLU A 149 -1.74 5.11 -7.61
N ALA A 150 -1.66 6.05 -6.68
CA ALA A 150 -0.80 7.22 -6.79
C ALA A 150 0.71 6.87 -6.80
N SER A 151 1.05 5.64 -6.42
CA SER A 151 2.43 5.14 -6.33
C SER A 151 2.73 3.99 -7.32
N ARG A 152 1.85 3.72 -8.29
CA ARG A 152 1.92 2.57 -9.22
C ARG A 152 3.22 2.41 -10.01
N ASN A 153 4.05 3.45 -10.04
CA ASN A 153 5.34 3.44 -10.74
C ASN A 153 6.49 2.86 -9.90
N ARG A 154 6.22 2.42 -8.68
CA ARG A 154 7.22 1.92 -7.74
C ARG A 154 6.72 0.71 -6.97
N PRO A 155 7.61 -0.18 -6.49
CA PRO A 155 7.21 -1.26 -5.59
C PRO A 155 6.48 -0.68 -4.38
N THR A 156 5.30 -1.21 -4.08
CA THR A 156 4.45 -0.70 -3.00
C THR A 156 4.19 -1.79 -1.98
N THR A 157 4.44 -1.50 -0.72
CA THR A 157 4.16 -2.36 0.43
C THR A 157 3.09 -1.73 1.29
N LEU A 158 2.04 -2.48 1.58
CA LEU A 158 1.02 -2.15 2.58
C LEU A 158 1.31 -2.95 3.85
N LEU A 159 1.75 -2.27 4.89
CA LEU A 159 1.97 -2.83 6.22
C LEU A 159 0.76 -2.51 7.10
N LEU A 160 0.08 -3.53 7.60
CA LEU A 160 -1.04 -3.41 8.53
C LEU A 160 -0.56 -3.78 9.93
N LEU A 161 -0.45 -2.79 10.80
CA LEU A 161 -0.14 -2.96 12.22
C LEU A 161 -1.45 -3.13 12.98
N SER A 162 -2.05 -4.32 12.93
CA SER A 162 -3.41 -4.60 13.42
C SER A 162 -3.59 -6.08 13.78
N ASP A 163 -4.50 -6.36 14.70
CA ASP A 163 -5.01 -7.72 14.98
C ASP A 163 -5.98 -8.22 13.91
N MET A 164 -6.28 -7.39 12.93
CA MET A 164 -7.19 -7.66 11.82
C MET A 164 -8.65 -7.91 12.23
N ILE A 165 -9.05 -7.45 13.41
CA ILE A 165 -10.43 -7.51 13.89
C ILE A 165 -11.16 -6.23 13.48
N ASN A 166 -12.04 -6.34 12.47
CA ASN A 166 -12.84 -5.19 12.04
C ASN A 166 -14.06 -4.99 12.95
N GLU A 167 -14.25 -3.76 13.43
CA GLU A 167 -15.30 -3.40 14.37
C GLU A 167 -16.03 -2.14 13.91
N THR A 168 -16.80 -2.25 12.82
CA THR A 168 -17.65 -1.18 12.34
C THR A 168 -19.12 -1.52 12.53
N PRO A 169 -20.05 -0.56 12.52
CA PRO A 169 -21.48 -0.84 12.57
C PRO A 169 -21.98 -1.78 11.48
N SER A 170 -21.36 -1.73 10.30
CA SER A 170 -21.72 -2.59 9.16
C SER A 170 -21.11 -3.99 9.28
N VAL A 171 -19.87 -4.10 9.73
CA VAL A 171 -19.15 -5.37 9.92
C VAL A 171 -18.43 -5.34 11.27
N ASN A 172 -18.96 -6.07 12.23
CA ASN A 172 -18.34 -6.22 13.55
C ASN A 172 -18.03 -7.69 13.78
N MET A 173 -16.75 -8.03 13.65
CA MET A 173 -16.28 -9.42 13.77
C MET A 173 -16.36 -9.94 15.20
N ILE A 174 -16.49 -9.06 16.21
CA ILE A 174 -16.65 -9.46 17.61
C ILE A 174 -18.12 -9.84 17.89
N SER A 175 -19.04 -8.93 17.63
CA SER A 175 -20.44 -9.06 18.05
C SER A 175 -21.33 -9.75 17.01
N LYS A 176 -20.98 -9.68 15.72
CA LYS A 176 -21.78 -10.25 14.61
C LYS A 176 -21.13 -11.48 13.97
N GLY A 177 -19.87 -11.77 14.34
CA GLY A 177 -19.08 -12.84 13.74
C GLY A 177 -18.38 -12.41 12.44
N ILE A 178 -17.54 -13.32 11.93
CA ILE A 178 -16.77 -13.13 10.70
C ILE A 178 -17.72 -13.29 9.51
N PRO A 179 -17.74 -12.34 8.54
CA PRO A 179 -18.59 -12.47 7.35
C PRO A 179 -18.22 -13.71 6.52
N GLY A 180 -19.21 -14.35 5.94
CA GLY A 180 -18.97 -15.50 5.06
C GLY A 180 -18.63 -15.10 3.63
N ASP A 181 -18.24 -16.09 2.81
CA ASP A 181 -17.83 -15.92 1.39
C ASP A 181 -18.90 -15.22 0.52
N SER A 182 -20.18 -15.38 0.85
CA SER A 182 -21.27 -14.71 0.15
C SER A 182 -21.19 -13.19 0.26
N TRP A 183 -20.69 -12.67 1.38
CA TRP A 183 -20.51 -11.25 1.61
C TRP A 183 -19.38 -10.69 0.71
N ILE A 184 -18.24 -11.40 0.62
CA ILE A 184 -17.13 -11.01 -0.26
C ILE A 184 -17.60 -11.02 -1.73
N ARG A 185 -18.31 -12.07 -2.16
CA ARG A 185 -18.86 -12.14 -3.53
C ARG A 185 -19.83 -10.99 -3.82
N HIS A 186 -20.67 -10.61 -2.86
CA HIS A 186 -21.58 -9.48 -3.00
C HIS A 186 -20.82 -8.16 -3.20
N LEU A 187 -19.83 -7.86 -2.35
CA LEU A 187 -18.99 -6.66 -2.49
C LEU A 187 -18.23 -6.65 -3.81
N SER A 188 -17.73 -7.81 -4.24
CA SER A 188 -17.02 -7.94 -5.51
C SER A 188 -17.93 -7.64 -6.71
N ALA A 189 -19.16 -8.17 -6.70
CA ALA A 189 -20.15 -7.90 -7.74
C ALA A 189 -20.55 -6.41 -7.81
N GLU A 190 -20.59 -5.74 -6.66
CA GLU A 190 -20.86 -4.30 -6.54
C GLU A 190 -19.61 -3.42 -6.81
N LYS A 191 -18.44 -4.01 -7.09
CA LYS A 191 -17.15 -3.32 -7.28
C LYS A 191 -16.75 -2.47 -6.07
N ARG A 192 -17.07 -2.93 -4.87
CA ARG A 192 -16.80 -2.25 -3.60
C ARG A 192 -15.52 -2.73 -2.92
N ILE A 193 -14.86 -3.73 -3.47
CA ILE A 193 -13.55 -4.18 -3.00
C ILE A 193 -12.47 -3.32 -3.67
N PRO A 194 -11.63 -2.63 -2.90
CA PRO A 194 -10.56 -1.81 -3.46
C PRO A 194 -9.54 -2.69 -4.18
N GLN A 195 -8.93 -2.16 -5.24
CA GLN A 195 -7.93 -2.90 -6.03
C GLN A 195 -6.54 -2.69 -5.45
N LEU A 196 -5.88 -3.79 -5.08
CA LEU A 196 -4.53 -3.81 -4.51
C LEU A 196 -3.54 -4.58 -5.38
N ARG A 197 -3.76 -4.61 -6.70
CA ARG A 197 -2.89 -5.36 -7.62
C ARG A 197 -1.46 -4.84 -7.59
N GLY A 198 -0.50 -5.75 -7.43
CA GLY A 198 0.92 -5.43 -7.37
C GLY A 198 1.34 -4.77 -6.05
N VAL A 199 0.45 -4.72 -5.07
CA VAL A 199 0.77 -4.31 -3.70
C VAL A 199 1.16 -5.53 -2.89
N CYS A 200 2.33 -5.47 -2.27
CA CYS A 200 2.74 -6.42 -1.25
C CYS A 200 2.01 -6.13 0.06
N VAL A 201 1.25 -7.06 0.58
CA VAL A 201 0.54 -6.89 1.85
C VAL A 201 1.25 -7.67 2.95
N VAL A 202 1.52 -6.98 4.05
CA VAL A 202 2.14 -7.51 5.27
C VAL A 202 1.28 -7.15 6.46
N VAL A 203 1.00 -8.12 7.32
CA VAL A 203 0.23 -7.96 8.55
C VAL A 203 1.11 -8.29 9.75
N ALA A 204 1.20 -7.38 10.70
CA ALA A 204 1.87 -7.55 11.99
C ALA A 204 0.91 -7.20 13.12
N GLY A 205 0.74 -8.10 14.08
CA GLY A 205 -0.18 -7.97 15.20
C GLY A 205 -1.35 -8.95 15.18
N ALA A 206 -1.45 -9.80 14.13
CA ALA A 206 -2.53 -10.77 14.03
C ALA A 206 -2.33 -11.96 14.96
N ASP A 207 -3.43 -12.44 15.55
CA ASP A 207 -3.42 -13.73 16.25
C ASP A 207 -3.34 -14.88 15.22
N VAL A 208 -2.22 -15.58 15.22
CA VAL A 208 -1.99 -16.74 14.32
C VAL A 208 -2.10 -18.08 15.06
N SER A 209 -2.40 -18.06 16.35
CA SER A 209 -2.34 -19.25 17.23
C SER A 209 -3.72 -19.81 17.58
N SER A 210 -4.75 -18.98 17.65
CA SER A 210 -6.10 -19.41 18.03
C SER A 210 -6.95 -19.84 16.83
N ALA A 211 -7.96 -20.66 17.09
CA ALA A 211 -8.97 -21.04 16.07
C ALA A 211 -9.70 -19.80 15.51
N ARG A 212 -9.92 -18.77 16.34
CA ARG A 212 -10.53 -17.53 15.91
C ARG A 212 -9.58 -16.74 14.99
N GLY A 213 -8.31 -16.63 15.36
CA GLY A 213 -7.29 -15.99 14.52
C GLY A 213 -7.16 -16.68 13.17
N ALA A 214 -7.21 -18.01 13.13
CA ALA A 214 -7.22 -18.78 11.88
C ALA A 214 -8.43 -18.45 10.99
N ALA A 215 -9.62 -18.34 11.59
CA ALA A 215 -10.84 -17.99 10.85
C ALA A 215 -10.82 -16.53 10.33
N ILE A 216 -10.26 -15.59 11.11
CA ILE A 216 -10.06 -14.19 10.69
C ILE A 216 -9.07 -14.15 9.52
N ARG A 217 -7.97 -14.89 9.61
CA ARG A 217 -7.00 -14.99 8.53
C ARG A 217 -7.62 -15.54 7.25
N GLU A 218 -8.36 -16.66 7.32
CA GLU A 218 -9.05 -17.25 6.17
C GLU A 218 -9.98 -16.24 5.47
N PHE A 219 -10.70 -15.45 6.26
CA PHE A 219 -11.55 -14.38 5.72
C PHE A 219 -10.71 -13.33 4.97
N TRP A 220 -9.61 -12.84 5.57
CA TRP A 220 -8.78 -11.81 4.95
C TRP A 220 -8.01 -12.33 3.74
N ASP A 221 -7.57 -13.59 3.72
CA ASP A 221 -6.94 -14.21 2.56
C ASP A 221 -7.89 -14.15 1.35
N LYS A 222 -9.17 -14.54 1.53
CA LYS A 222 -10.19 -14.46 0.48
C LYS A 222 -10.51 -13.01 0.06
N TYR A 223 -10.51 -12.09 1.02
CA TYR A 223 -10.74 -10.68 0.72
C TYR A 223 -9.60 -10.07 -0.10
N PHE A 224 -8.35 -10.35 0.26
CA PHE A 224 -7.18 -9.88 -0.48
C PHE A 224 -7.10 -10.52 -1.87
N GLU A 225 -7.47 -11.79 -2.02
CA GLU A 225 -7.60 -12.43 -3.33
C GLU A 225 -8.62 -11.68 -4.20
N ALA A 226 -9.77 -11.34 -3.67
CA ALA A 226 -10.79 -10.55 -4.37
C ALA A 226 -10.31 -9.10 -4.66
N ALA A 227 -9.40 -8.55 -3.84
CA ALA A 227 -8.74 -7.26 -4.08
C ALA A 227 -7.60 -7.33 -5.12
N GLY A 228 -7.28 -8.52 -5.64
CA GLY A 228 -6.26 -8.74 -6.66
C GLY A 228 -4.84 -8.87 -6.12
N THR A 229 -4.68 -9.18 -4.83
CA THR A 229 -3.41 -9.49 -4.17
C THR A 229 -3.58 -10.70 -3.25
N HIS A 230 -2.51 -11.15 -2.63
CA HIS A 230 -2.56 -12.17 -1.60
C HIS A 230 -1.51 -11.89 -0.52
N VAL A 231 -1.74 -12.41 0.66
CA VAL A 231 -0.79 -12.32 1.77
C VAL A 231 -0.09 -13.66 1.92
N SER A 232 1.23 -13.69 1.74
CA SER A 232 1.98 -14.93 1.97
C SER A 232 1.89 -15.34 3.46
N PRO A 233 2.02 -16.64 3.77
CA PRO A 233 2.06 -17.09 5.16
C PRO A 233 3.10 -16.36 6.01
N ASP A 234 4.24 -16.04 5.42
CA ASP A 234 5.34 -15.34 6.09
C ASP A 234 5.06 -13.84 6.32
N ASN A 235 4.08 -13.27 5.63
CA ASN A 235 3.68 -11.88 5.76
C ASN A 235 2.44 -11.68 6.64
N TYR A 236 1.91 -12.72 7.28
CA TYR A 236 0.78 -12.62 8.21
C TYR A 236 1.21 -13.19 9.56
N ARG A 237 1.64 -12.33 10.48
CA ARG A 237 2.29 -12.71 11.73
C ARG A 237 1.74 -11.96 12.94
N ASN A 238 1.94 -12.55 14.10
CA ASN A 238 1.72 -11.86 15.37
C ASN A 238 2.72 -10.70 15.53
N MET A 239 4.01 -10.96 15.25
CA MET A 239 5.08 -9.98 15.39
C MET A 239 6.04 -10.05 14.19
N ILE A 240 6.51 -8.87 13.77
CA ILE A 240 7.64 -8.69 12.87
C ILE A 240 8.67 -7.86 13.63
N SER A 241 9.85 -8.41 13.84
CA SER A 241 10.88 -7.77 14.67
C SER A 241 11.86 -6.93 13.86
N ASP A 242 12.04 -7.25 12.58
CA ASP A 242 12.97 -6.58 11.68
C ASP A 242 12.25 -6.09 10.41
N PRO A 243 12.32 -4.78 10.08
CA PRO A 243 11.78 -4.25 8.82
C PRO A 243 12.32 -4.95 7.55
N ALA A 244 13.49 -5.61 7.60
CA ALA A 244 13.97 -6.43 6.49
C ALA A 244 13.03 -7.59 6.14
N GLU A 245 12.22 -8.03 7.08
CA GLU A 245 11.18 -9.05 6.89
C GLU A 245 9.94 -8.50 6.16
N ILE A 246 9.83 -7.17 6.00
CA ILE A 246 8.75 -6.48 5.26
C ILE A 246 9.11 -6.46 3.75
N ALA A 247 9.67 -7.52 3.24
CA ALA A 247 10.06 -7.59 1.83
C ALA A 247 9.18 -8.59 1.08
N CYS A 248 8.69 -8.15 -0.09
CA CYS A 248 8.03 -9.02 -1.06
C CYS A 248 8.89 -9.22 -2.29
#